data_7cc2b80d60d7c435e65a34e6440a6592
#
_entry.id   7cc2b80d60d7c435e65a34e6440a6592
#
_cell.length_a   1.000
_cell.length_b   1.000
_cell.length_c   1.000
_cell.angle_alpha   90.00
_cell.angle_beta   90.00
_cell.angle_gamma   90.00
#
_symmetry.space_group_name_H-M   'P 1'
#
loop_
_entity.id
_entity.type
_entity.pdbx_description
1 polymer ?
#
loop_
_entity_poly.entity_id
_entity_poly.type
_entity_poly.pdbx_seq_one_letter_code
_entity_poly.pdbx_strand_id
1 'polypeptide(L)'
;MTVTQVQSGVPNLTYQVSWEIPEDHSLLDEPVENTSQPLLAAALRESLELIGFLTPERLVASNLGICATVNGKTIVKASDWLYAPRVLPLDPPRARRSYTPRVEGDIPAVVMEFLSETDGGEYSARPFYPYGKFWFYERILQAPLYVILEPEGGTLEMRQLAEGIYQVQQPEANGRYWIASMALYLGVWHGTKAERTGYWLRWWDENENLLLWGIERLEQERQRAERLESYLRSQGIDPDEIP
;
A
#
# COMPACT_ATOMS: atom_id res chain seq x y z
N MET A 1 -12.73 29.03 24.23
CA MET A 1 -12.93 29.20 22.77
C MET A 1 -11.97 30.29 22.28
N THR A 2 -10.96 29.91 21.53
CA THR A 2 -10.06 30.88 20.90
C THR A 2 -10.50 31.04 19.45
N VAL A 3 -11.24 32.09 19.15
CA VAL A 3 -11.62 32.45 17.78
C VAL A 3 -10.62 33.46 17.27
N THR A 4 -9.94 33.17 16.18
CA THR A 4 -9.00 34.07 15.54
C THR A 4 -9.64 34.64 14.26
N GLN A 5 -9.63 35.98 14.12
CA GLN A 5 -10.01 36.61 12.86
C GLN A 5 -8.78 36.68 11.94
N VAL A 6 -8.91 36.11 10.76
CA VAL A 6 -7.86 36.17 9.73
C VAL A 6 -8.37 37.05 8.58
N GLN A 7 -7.62 38.12 8.28
CA GLN A 7 -7.91 38.92 7.09
C GLN A 7 -7.40 38.20 5.84
N SER A 8 -8.30 37.95 4.88
CA SER A 8 -7.91 37.52 3.56
C SER A 8 -7.28 38.69 2.81
N GLY A 9 -6.35 38.46 1.91
CA GLY A 9 -5.81 39.52 1.03
C GLY A 9 -6.84 40.12 0.04
N VAL A 10 -8.14 39.77 0.19
CA VAL A 10 -9.25 40.26 -0.63
C VAL A 10 -10.01 41.30 0.22
N PRO A 11 -10.26 42.52 -0.29
CA PRO A 11 -10.99 43.55 0.45
C PRO A 11 -12.37 43.07 0.89
N ASN A 12 -12.69 43.30 2.17
CA ASN A 12 -13.98 42.95 2.80
C ASN A 12 -14.26 41.47 3.07
N LEU A 13 -13.27 40.59 2.98
CA LEU A 13 -13.44 39.18 3.35
C LEU A 13 -12.69 38.89 4.66
N THR A 14 -13.42 38.58 5.72
CA THR A 14 -12.87 38.21 7.04
C THR A 14 -13.35 36.81 7.38
N TYR A 15 -12.42 35.93 7.73
CA TYR A 15 -12.73 34.57 8.18
C TYR A 15 -12.69 34.50 9.71
N GLN A 16 -13.67 33.80 10.29
CA GLN A 16 -13.58 33.34 11.67
C GLN A 16 -12.99 31.93 11.65
N VAL A 17 -11.88 31.74 12.35
CA VAL A 17 -11.19 30.44 12.44
C VAL A 17 -11.32 29.94 13.88
N SER A 18 -11.90 28.77 14.06
CA SER A 18 -11.88 28.03 15.32
C SER A 18 -11.03 26.77 15.11
N TRP A 19 -10.20 26.46 16.10
CA TRP A 19 -9.37 25.26 16.13
C TRP A 19 -9.99 24.14 16.98
N GLU A 20 -11.20 24.38 17.47
CA GLU A 20 -12.00 23.40 18.21
C GLU A 20 -12.92 22.69 17.22
N ILE A 21 -12.74 21.39 17.08
CA ILE A 21 -13.58 20.54 16.22
C ILE A 21 -14.41 19.66 17.16
N PRO A 22 -15.75 19.62 17.03
CA PRO A 22 -16.59 18.73 17.83
C PRO A 22 -16.15 17.26 17.68
N GLU A 23 -16.21 16.49 18.78
CA GLU A 23 -15.82 15.07 18.78
C GLU A 23 -16.67 14.21 17.84
N ASP A 24 -17.91 14.62 17.55
CA ASP A 24 -18.86 13.98 16.65
C ASP A 24 -18.76 14.51 15.19
N HIS A 25 -17.77 15.35 14.90
CA HIS A 25 -17.60 15.90 13.56
C HIS A 25 -17.19 14.82 12.57
N SER A 26 -18.04 14.50 11.62
CA SER A 26 -17.68 13.64 10.50
C SER A 26 -16.93 14.45 9.44
N LEU A 27 -15.84 13.91 8.91
CA LEU A 27 -15.12 14.46 7.77
C LEU A 27 -15.97 14.23 6.50
N LEU A 28 -16.77 15.22 6.12
CA LEU A 28 -17.93 15.04 5.24
C LEU A 28 -17.59 14.88 3.74
N ASP A 29 -16.41 15.30 3.26
CA ASP A 29 -16.35 15.59 1.83
C ASP A 29 -15.28 14.85 1.00
N GLU A 30 -14.23 14.32 1.57
CA GLU A 30 -13.26 13.50 0.80
C GLU A 30 -12.61 12.47 1.74
N PRO A 31 -12.45 11.21 1.28
CA PRO A 31 -11.71 10.24 2.06
C PRO A 31 -10.27 10.75 2.26
N VAL A 32 -9.96 11.07 3.51
CA VAL A 32 -8.59 11.42 3.91
C VAL A 32 -7.89 10.17 4.41
N GLU A 33 -6.65 9.99 3.99
CA GLU A 33 -5.80 8.94 4.56
C GLU A 33 -5.64 9.14 6.06
N ASN A 34 -5.73 8.06 6.82
CA ASN A 34 -5.31 8.07 8.21
C ASN A 34 -3.78 7.85 8.29
N THR A 35 -3.20 8.09 9.47
CA THR A 35 -1.74 7.98 9.66
C THR A 35 -1.19 6.57 9.47
N SER A 36 -2.05 5.53 9.48
CA SER A 36 -1.64 4.12 9.33
C SER A 36 -1.49 3.69 7.87
N GLN A 37 -2.31 4.21 6.96
CA GLN A 37 -2.31 3.79 5.55
C GLN A 37 -0.95 4.03 4.85
N PRO A 38 -0.32 5.21 4.96
CA PRO A 38 1.02 5.42 4.40
C PRO A 38 2.09 4.50 5.00
N LEU A 39 1.99 4.20 6.31
CA LEU A 39 2.93 3.29 6.97
C LEU A 39 2.80 1.85 6.45
N LEU A 40 1.56 1.37 6.27
CA LEU A 40 1.28 0.04 5.71
C LEU A 40 1.82 -0.07 4.29
N ALA A 41 1.55 0.91 3.45
CA ALA A 41 2.02 0.96 2.07
C ALA A 41 3.56 1.00 1.97
N ALA A 42 4.20 1.82 2.82
CA ALA A 42 5.66 1.93 2.88
C ALA A 42 6.30 0.61 3.34
N ALA A 43 5.73 -0.06 4.34
CA ALA A 43 6.25 -1.32 4.86
C ALA A 43 6.19 -2.45 3.81
N LEU A 44 5.13 -2.51 2.99
CA LEU A 44 5.03 -3.43 1.85
C LEU A 44 6.11 -3.16 0.80
N ARG A 45 6.35 -1.89 0.49
CA ARG A 45 7.33 -1.48 -0.50
C ARG A 45 8.77 -1.77 -0.05
N GLU A 46 9.10 -1.50 1.22
CA GLU A 46 10.45 -1.65 1.78
C GLU A 46 11.00 -3.07 1.58
N SER A 47 10.23 -4.10 1.90
CA SER A 47 10.69 -5.48 1.74
C SER A 47 10.86 -5.89 0.27
N LEU A 48 10.04 -5.35 -0.65
CA LEU A 48 10.21 -5.55 -2.09
C LEU A 48 11.48 -4.88 -2.63
N GLU A 49 11.81 -3.70 -2.12
CA GLU A 49 13.05 -3.00 -2.48
C GLU A 49 14.28 -3.78 -2.06
N LEU A 50 14.28 -4.31 -0.83
CA LEU A 50 15.40 -5.06 -0.27
C LEU A 50 15.73 -6.37 -0.99
N ILE A 51 14.78 -6.96 -1.69
CA ILE A 51 14.99 -8.15 -2.53
C ILE A 51 15.25 -7.82 -4.00
N GLY A 52 15.32 -6.52 -4.36
CA GLY A 52 15.54 -6.10 -5.75
C GLY A 52 14.30 -6.32 -6.66
N PHE A 53 13.11 -6.46 -6.08
CA PHE A 53 11.89 -6.63 -6.87
C PHE A 53 11.52 -5.37 -7.66
N LEU A 54 11.88 -4.19 -7.15
CA LEU A 54 11.57 -2.92 -7.80
C LEU A 54 12.56 -2.66 -8.94
N THR A 55 12.03 -2.51 -10.15
CA THR A 55 12.79 -2.15 -11.34
C THR A 55 12.12 -0.98 -12.08
N PRO A 56 12.81 -0.26 -12.98
CA PRO A 56 12.19 0.82 -13.74
C PRO A 56 10.97 0.42 -14.56
N GLU A 57 10.88 -0.86 -14.93
CA GLU A 57 9.78 -1.42 -15.73
C GLU A 57 8.59 -1.81 -14.86
N ARG A 58 8.74 -1.89 -13.54
CA ARG A 58 7.67 -2.25 -12.60
C ARG A 58 7.18 -1.04 -11.85
N LEU A 59 5.87 -0.92 -11.74
CA LEU A 59 5.25 0.13 -10.94
C LEU A 59 4.71 -0.46 -9.64
N VAL A 60 5.32 -0.07 -8.53
CA VAL A 60 4.75 -0.21 -7.19
C VAL A 60 4.50 1.19 -6.67
N ALA A 61 3.26 1.52 -6.39
CA ALA A 61 2.88 2.86 -5.96
C ALA A 61 1.81 2.81 -4.86
N SER A 62 1.75 3.87 -4.06
CA SER A 62 0.71 4.12 -3.07
C SER A 62 0.02 5.45 -3.38
N ASN A 63 -1.28 5.52 -3.09
CA ASN A 63 -2.11 6.70 -3.31
C ASN A 63 -1.95 7.31 -4.71
N LEU A 64 -1.84 6.46 -5.73
CA LEU A 64 -1.69 6.89 -7.12
C LEU A 64 -3.02 6.80 -7.85
N GLY A 65 -3.44 7.90 -8.48
CA GLY A 65 -4.67 7.95 -9.26
C GLY A 65 -4.60 7.06 -10.50
N ILE A 66 -5.47 6.06 -10.59
CA ILE A 66 -5.69 5.25 -11.79
C ILE A 66 -6.76 5.92 -12.62
N CYS A 67 -6.40 6.28 -13.86
CA CYS A 67 -7.26 7.04 -14.76
C CYS A 67 -7.89 6.16 -15.84
N ALA A 68 -9.17 6.40 -16.10
CA ALA A 68 -9.88 5.84 -17.24
C ALA A 68 -10.93 6.85 -17.75
N THR A 69 -11.30 6.77 -19.03
CA THR A 69 -12.42 7.52 -19.57
C THR A 69 -13.62 6.60 -19.72
N VAL A 70 -14.71 6.94 -19.07
CA VAL A 70 -15.96 6.17 -19.09
C VAL A 70 -17.10 7.09 -19.57
N ASN A 71 -17.74 6.74 -20.67
CA ASN A 71 -18.80 7.55 -21.29
C ASN A 71 -18.39 9.01 -21.52
N GLY A 72 -17.15 9.23 -21.97
CA GLY A 72 -16.59 10.56 -22.25
C GLY A 72 -16.17 11.36 -21.00
N LYS A 73 -16.29 10.79 -19.79
CA LYS A 73 -15.85 11.42 -18.55
C LYS A 73 -14.58 10.75 -18.03
N THR A 74 -13.59 11.55 -17.67
CA THR A 74 -12.40 11.05 -16.99
C THR A 74 -12.76 10.69 -15.55
N ILE A 75 -12.45 9.46 -15.19
CA ILE A 75 -12.61 8.91 -13.84
C ILE A 75 -11.21 8.67 -13.28
N VAL A 76 -11.01 9.05 -12.04
CA VAL A 76 -9.77 8.80 -11.29
C VAL A 76 -10.14 8.06 -10.01
N LYS A 77 -9.49 6.96 -9.74
CA LYS A 77 -9.57 6.24 -8.47
C LYS A 77 -8.16 6.02 -7.93
N ALA A 78 -7.89 6.54 -6.76
CA ALA A 78 -6.65 6.27 -6.05
C ALA A 78 -6.81 4.99 -5.21
N SER A 79 -5.86 4.07 -5.35
CA SER A 79 -5.72 2.91 -4.48
C SER A 79 -4.64 3.18 -3.44
N ASP A 80 -4.79 2.59 -2.25
CA ASP A 80 -3.80 2.74 -1.20
C ASP A 80 -2.46 2.10 -1.59
N TRP A 81 -2.52 1.01 -2.37
CA TRP A 81 -1.34 0.37 -2.94
C TRP A 81 -1.68 -0.33 -4.26
N LEU A 82 -0.76 -0.32 -5.21
CA LEU A 82 -0.89 -1.05 -6.48
C LEU A 82 0.44 -1.59 -6.97
N TYR A 83 0.34 -2.67 -7.77
CA TYR A 83 1.44 -3.22 -8.54
C TYR A 83 1.04 -3.43 -10.00
N ALA A 84 1.80 -2.81 -10.92
CA ALA A 84 1.73 -3.11 -12.36
C ALA A 84 3.04 -3.73 -12.84
N PRO A 85 2.99 -4.93 -13.47
CA PRO A 85 4.20 -5.70 -13.79
C PRO A 85 5.08 -5.05 -14.84
N ARG A 86 4.50 -4.25 -15.73
CA ARG A 86 5.24 -3.54 -16.76
C ARG A 86 4.65 -2.16 -17.02
N VAL A 87 5.51 -1.15 -16.94
CA VAL A 87 5.16 0.23 -17.28
C VAL A 87 6.18 0.80 -18.26
N LEU A 88 5.70 1.70 -19.11
CA LEU A 88 6.56 2.43 -20.03
C LEU A 88 7.31 3.53 -19.26
N PRO A 89 8.58 3.79 -19.59
CA PRO A 89 9.31 4.90 -19.01
C PRO A 89 8.66 6.22 -19.41
N LEU A 90 8.74 7.21 -18.52
CA LEU A 90 8.35 8.57 -18.84
C LEU A 90 9.52 9.30 -19.50
N ASP A 91 9.24 10.00 -20.56
CA ASP A 91 10.22 10.84 -21.24
C ASP A 91 9.71 12.31 -21.25
N PRO A 92 10.41 13.26 -20.65
CA PRO A 92 11.59 13.08 -19.78
C PRO A 92 11.27 12.33 -18.46
N PRO A 93 12.27 11.72 -17.81
CA PRO A 93 12.07 11.04 -16.53
C PRO A 93 11.50 11.99 -15.47
N ARG A 94 10.41 11.59 -14.83
CA ARG A 94 9.73 12.36 -13.77
C ARG A 94 8.89 11.45 -12.88
N ALA A 95 8.44 11.98 -11.73
CA ALA A 95 7.46 11.29 -10.91
C ALA A 95 6.11 11.20 -11.64
N ARG A 96 5.45 10.03 -11.57
CA ARG A 96 4.08 9.85 -12.07
C ARG A 96 3.11 10.53 -11.10
N ARG A 97 2.17 11.29 -11.65
CA ARG A 97 1.06 11.89 -10.90
C ARG A 97 -0.19 11.01 -10.95
N SER A 98 -0.30 10.20 -12.00
CA SER A 98 -1.40 9.29 -12.26
C SER A 98 -0.89 8.14 -13.11
N TYR A 99 -1.70 7.14 -13.29
CA TYR A 99 -1.43 6.01 -14.17
C TYR A 99 -2.65 5.71 -15.03
N THR A 100 -2.45 5.66 -16.34
CA THR A 100 -3.46 5.28 -17.32
C THR A 100 -3.11 3.91 -17.89
N PRO A 101 -3.70 2.82 -17.37
CA PRO A 101 -3.45 1.46 -17.85
C PRO A 101 -3.71 1.32 -19.34
N ARG A 102 -2.97 0.43 -20.00
CA ARG A 102 -2.99 0.17 -21.45
C ARG A 102 -2.36 1.29 -22.31
N VAL A 103 -2.23 2.50 -21.79
CA VAL A 103 -1.53 3.61 -22.44
C VAL A 103 -0.11 3.73 -21.90
N GLU A 104 0.04 3.68 -20.58
CA GLU A 104 1.32 3.85 -19.89
C GLU A 104 1.95 2.52 -19.46
N GLY A 105 1.30 1.40 -19.72
CA GLY A 105 1.75 0.05 -19.38
C GLY A 105 0.60 -0.91 -19.14
N ASP A 106 0.88 -1.98 -18.41
CA ASP A 106 -0.09 -3.03 -18.13
C ASP A 106 -1.17 -2.58 -17.14
N ILE A 107 -2.29 -3.30 -17.10
CA ILE A 107 -3.26 -3.18 -16.02
C ILE A 107 -2.57 -3.56 -14.72
N PRO A 108 -2.77 -2.82 -13.61
CA PRO A 108 -2.29 -3.26 -12.31
C PRO A 108 -2.72 -4.70 -12.00
N ALA A 109 -1.76 -5.57 -11.76
CA ALA A 109 -2.02 -6.97 -11.43
C ALA A 109 -2.60 -7.13 -10.02
N VAL A 110 -2.28 -6.18 -9.14
CA VAL A 110 -2.78 -6.11 -7.76
C VAL A 110 -3.18 -4.68 -7.46
N VAL A 111 -4.36 -4.51 -6.89
CA VAL A 111 -4.85 -3.27 -6.30
C VAL A 111 -5.24 -3.57 -4.87
N MET A 112 -4.79 -2.75 -3.92
CA MET A 112 -5.09 -2.92 -2.49
C MET A 112 -5.72 -1.66 -1.92
N GLU A 113 -6.66 -1.89 -0.99
CA GLU A 113 -7.29 -0.85 -0.16
C GLU A 113 -7.12 -1.21 1.32
N PHE A 114 -6.87 -0.22 2.13
CA PHE A 114 -6.77 -0.34 3.58
C PHE A 114 -7.96 0.37 4.20
N LEU A 115 -8.86 -0.38 4.80
CA LEU A 115 -10.10 0.17 5.36
C LEU A 115 -9.79 1.19 6.45
N SER A 116 -10.55 2.28 6.44
CA SER A 116 -10.64 3.23 7.55
C SER A 116 -11.99 3.08 8.25
N GLU A 117 -12.09 3.50 9.51
CA GLU A 117 -13.34 3.40 10.28
C GLU A 117 -14.54 4.14 9.65
N THR A 118 -14.25 5.10 8.79
CA THR A 118 -15.25 6.02 8.26
C THR A 118 -15.70 5.74 6.83
N ASP A 119 -15.04 4.82 6.09
CA ASP A 119 -15.30 4.68 4.66
C ASP A 119 -15.55 3.22 4.24
N GLY A 120 -16.78 2.93 3.82
CA GLY A 120 -17.16 1.71 3.13
C GLY A 120 -17.05 1.83 1.60
N GLY A 121 -16.29 2.81 1.11
CA GLY A 121 -16.14 3.11 -0.32
C GLY A 121 -15.45 2.01 -1.10
N GLU A 122 -14.60 1.22 -0.45
CA GLU A 122 -13.84 0.11 -1.01
C GLU A 122 -14.76 -1.02 -1.52
N TYR A 123 -15.91 -1.24 -0.88
CA TYR A 123 -16.92 -2.20 -1.30
C TYR A 123 -17.99 -1.59 -2.21
N SER A 124 -17.90 -0.30 -2.55
CA SER A 124 -18.92 0.37 -3.34
C SER A 124 -18.98 -0.17 -4.76
N ALA A 125 -20.04 -0.92 -5.06
CA ALA A 125 -20.34 -1.46 -6.39
C ALA A 125 -21.21 -0.51 -7.24
N ARG A 126 -21.25 0.79 -6.93
CA ARG A 126 -22.08 1.80 -7.61
C ARG A 126 -21.73 1.91 -9.10
N PRO A 127 -22.66 1.57 -10.01
CA PRO A 127 -22.37 1.48 -11.45
C PRO A 127 -22.63 2.80 -12.22
N PHE A 128 -22.82 3.92 -11.52
CA PHE A 128 -23.09 5.25 -12.09
C PHE A 128 -22.28 6.32 -11.37
N TYR A 129 -22.06 7.42 -12.06
CA TYR A 129 -21.21 8.50 -11.58
C TYR A 129 -21.76 9.15 -10.28
N PRO A 130 -20.90 9.42 -9.30
CA PRO A 130 -19.52 8.94 -9.15
C PRO A 130 -19.49 7.42 -8.92
N TYR A 131 -18.72 6.73 -9.77
CA TYR A 131 -18.61 5.26 -9.71
C TYR A 131 -17.94 4.79 -8.42
N GLY A 132 -18.39 3.64 -7.88
CA GLY A 132 -17.75 3.01 -6.73
C GLY A 132 -16.36 2.43 -7.05
N LYS A 133 -15.46 2.35 -6.06
CA LYS A 133 -14.10 1.77 -6.23
C LYS A 133 -14.18 0.32 -6.67
N PHE A 134 -15.00 -0.51 -5.99
CA PHE A 134 -15.19 -1.92 -6.34
C PHE A 134 -15.64 -2.10 -7.80
N TRP A 135 -16.69 -1.38 -8.20
CA TRP A 135 -17.21 -1.44 -9.57
C TRP A 135 -16.16 -1.01 -10.58
N PHE A 136 -15.40 0.05 -10.28
CA PHE A 136 -14.35 0.55 -11.16
C PHE A 136 -13.25 -0.49 -11.36
N TYR A 137 -12.77 -1.11 -10.28
CA TYR A 137 -11.70 -2.11 -10.34
C TYR A 137 -12.17 -3.40 -11.04
N GLU A 138 -13.41 -3.84 -10.79
CA GLU A 138 -13.97 -5.04 -11.39
C GLU A 138 -14.33 -4.86 -12.87
N ARG A 139 -15.04 -3.78 -13.20
CA ARG A 139 -15.70 -3.63 -14.51
C ARG A 139 -14.92 -2.78 -15.50
N ILE A 140 -14.24 -1.75 -15.03
CA ILE A 140 -13.53 -0.81 -15.89
C ILE A 140 -12.06 -1.18 -15.99
N LEU A 141 -11.39 -1.26 -14.86
CA LEU A 141 -9.96 -1.58 -14.79
C LEU A 141 -9.71 -3.05 -15.11
N GLN A 142 -10.57 -3.92 -14.61
CA GLN A 142 -10.44 -5.37 -14.68
C GLN A 142 -9.11 -5.84 -14.05
N ALA A 143 -8.80 -5.31 -12.87
CA ALA A 143 -7.60 -5.70 -12.12
C ALA A 143 -7.70 -7.19 -11.74
N PRO A 144 -6.68 -8.01 -12.03
CA PRO A 144 -6.71 -9.44 -11.72
C PRO A 144 -6.94 -9.75 -10.25
N LEU A 145 -6.33 -8.97 -9.35
CA LEU A 145 -6.47 -9.14 -7.90
C LEU A 145 -6.87 -7.82 -7.24
N TYR A 146 -7.90 -7.90 -6.40
CA TYR A 146 -8.34 -6.84 -5.51
C TYR A 146 -8.22 -7.32 -4.07
N VAL A 147 -7.43 -6.61 -3.28
CA VAL A 147 -7.08 -6.97 -1.90
C VAL A 147 -7.63 -5.90 -0.97
N ILE A 148 -8.26 -6.31 0.11
CA ILE A 148 -8.81 -5.41 1.12
C ILE A 148 -8.26 -5.85 2.48
N LEU A 149 -7.58 -4.93 3.15
CA LEU A 149 -7.10 -5.09 4.53
C LEU A 149 -7.97 -4.26 5.46
N GLU A 150 -8.47 -4.88 6.50
CA GLU A 150 -9.00 -4.20 7.68
C GLU A 150 -7.89 -4.20 8.75
N PRO A 151 -7.24 -3.03 9.01
CA PRO A 151 -6.00 -3.00 9.79
C PRO A 151 -6.19 -3.12 11.30
N GLU A 152 -7.38 -2.88 11.84
CA GLU A 152 -7.64 -2.94 13.28
C GLU A 152 -7.85 -4.38 13.77
N GLY A 153 -8.63 -5.17 13.04
CA GLY A 153 -8.87 -6.59 13.34
C GLY A 153 -7.95 -7.55 12.60
N GLY A 154 -7.16 -7.05 11.64
CA GLY A 154 -6.23 -7.88 10.85
C GLY A 154 -6.93 -8.79 9.85
N THR A 155 -8.11 -8.41 9.37
CA THR A 155 -8.83 -9.19 8.37
C THR A 155 -8.29 -8.86 6.98
N LEU A 156 -7.89 -9.91 6.25
CA LEU A 156 -7.43 -9.81 4.86
C LEU A 156 -8.38 -10.55 3.94
N GLU A 157 -8.94 -9.82 3.00
CA GLU A 157 -9.77 -10.36 1.92
C GLU A 157 -9.03 -10.22 0.59
N MET A 158 -8.96 -11.30 -0.18
CA MET A 158 -8.47 -11.27 -1.55
C MET A 158 -9.58 -11.71 -2.50
N ARG A 159 -9.75 -10.96 -3.57
CA ARG A 159 -10.67 -11.25 -4.66
C ARG A 159 -9.92 -11.39 -5.97
N GLN A 160 -10.21 -12.44 -6.69
CA GLN A 160 -9.65 -12.70 -8.02
C GLN A 160 -10.72 -12.47 -9.09
N LEU A 161 -10.34 -11.76 -10.14
CA LEU A 161 -11.21 -11.56 -11.29
C LEU A 161 -11.30 -12.86 -12.10
N ALA A 162 -12.49 -13.46 -12.15
CA ALA A 162 -12.81 -14.62 -12.95
C ALA A 162 -14.09 -14.37 -13.75
N GLU A 163 -14.05 -14.54 -15.06
CA GLU A 163 -15.19 -14.30 -15.96
C GLU A 163 -15.80 -12.89 -15.82
N GLY A 164 -14.95 -11.90 -15.53
CA GLY A 164 -15.35 -10.49 -15.36
C GLY A 164 -16.03 -10.15 -14.04
N ILE A 165 -15.98 -11.04 -13.03
CA ILE A 165 -16.55 -10.85 -11.70
C ILE A 165 -15.49 -11.20 -10.64
N TYR A 166 -15.43 -10.43 -9.56
CA TYR A 166 -14.57 -10.75 -8.43
C TYR A 166 -15.12 -11.90 -7.59
N GLN A 167 -14.33 -12.95 -7.45
CA GLN A 167 -14.60 -14.10 -6.58
C GLN A 167 -13.67 -14.05 -5.38
N VAL A 168 -14.24 -14.19 -4.18
CA VAL A 168 -13.46 -14.25 -2.93
C VAL A 168 -12.59 -15.50 -2.95
N GLN A 169 -11.31 -15.30 -2.70
CA GLN A 169 -10.34 -16.37 -2.59
C GLN A 169 -10.22 -16.84 -1.14
N GLN A 170 -9.89 -18.09 -0.95
CA GLN A 170 -9.54 -18.60 0.36
C GLN A 170 -8.02 -18.58 0.51
N PRO A 171 -7.50 -18.23 1.69
CA PRO A 171 -6.07 -18.34 1.94
C PRO A 171 -5.64 -19.81 1.95
N GLU A 172 -4.37 -20.07 1.72
CA GLU A 172 -3.78 -21.38 1.90
C GLU A 172 -3.74 -21.79 3.38
N ALA A 173 -3.34 -23.02 3.67
CA ALA A 173 -3.31 -23.58 5.03
C ALA A 173 -2.45 -22.76 6.02
N ASN A 174 -1.47 -22.01 5.51
CA ASN A 174 -0.62 -21.08 6.26
C ASN A 174 -1.25 -19.70 6.50
N GLY A 175 -2.51 -19.48 6.08
CA GLY A 175 -3.22 -18.20 6.21
C GLY A 175 -2.79 -17.13 5.21
N ARG A 176 -2.04 -17.49 4.14
CA ARG A 176 -1.49 -16.57 3.15
C ARG A 176 -2.12 -16.80 1.78
N TYR A 177 -1.99 -15.80 0.92
CA TYR A 177 -2.46 -15.84 -0.46
C TYR A 177 -1.29 -15.80 -1.43
N TRP A 178 -1.21 -16.76 -2.35
CA TRP A 178 -0.23 -16.74 -3.42
C TRP A 178 -0.57 -15.71 -4.49
N ILE A 179 0.34 -14.81 -4.79
CA ILE A 179 0.21 -13.83 -5.87
C ILE A 179 1.15 -14.21 -7.00
N ALA A 180 0.64 -14.96 -7.96
CA ALA A 180 1.43 -15.52 -9.05
C ALA A 180 2.19 -14.46 -9.88
N SER A 181 1.59 -13.27 -10.09
CA SER A 181 2.24 -12.18 -10.83
C SER A 181 3.46 -11.58 -10.13
N MET A 182 3.65 -11.86 -8.84
CA MET A 182 4.77 -11.40 -8.02
C MET A 182 5.69 -12.56 -7.61
N ALA A 183 5.23 -13.81 -7.72
CA ALA A 183 5.86 -15.01 -7.17
C ALA A 183 6.10 -14.87 -5.64
N LEU A 184 5.13 -14.31 -4.93
CA LEU A 184 5.17 -14.05 -3.50
C LEU A 184 3.84 -14.41 -2.84
N TYR A 185 3.92 -14.80 -1.58
CA TYR A 185 2.75 -14.86 -0.71
C TYR A 185 2.50 -13.51 -0.04
N LEU A 186 1.24 -13.14 0.10
CA LEU A 186 0.77 -12.03 0.91
C LEU A 186 0.01 -12.56 2.12
N GLY A 187 0.26 -12.02 3.29
CA GLY A 187 -0.45 -12.39 4.51
C GLY A 187 -0.39 -11.30 5.57
N VAL A 188 -1.13 -11.53 6.64
CA VAL A 188 -1.17 -10.65 7.80
C VAL A 188 -0.18 -11.10 8.86
N TRP A 189 0.48 -10.15 9.48
CA TRP A 189 1.38 -10.34 10.60
C TRP A 189 1.07 -9.30 11.68
N HIS A 190 1.01 -9.72 12.93
CA HIS A 190 0.82 -8.83 14.07
C HIS A 190 2.15 -8.56 14.78
N GLY A 191 2.47 -7.30 14.96
CA GLY A 191 3.70 -6.91 15.66
C GLY A 191 3.96 -5.41 15.59
N THR A 192 5.19 -5.02 15.96
CA THR A 192 5.60 -3.62 16.04
C THR A 192 6.60 -3.29 14.94
N LYS A 193 6.33 -2.22 14.20
CA LYS A 193 7.28 -1.57 13.31
C LYS A 193 7.19 -0.06 13.53
N ALA A 194 8.34 0.57 13.70
CA ALA A 194 8.43 1.97 14.13
C ALA A 194 7.61 2.19 15.41
N GLU A 195 6.74 3.20 15.43
CA GLU A 195 5.90 3.55 16.59
C GLU A 195 4.55 2.80 16.63
N ARG A 196 4.23 1.98 15.60
CA ARG A 196 2.91 1.33 15.51
C ARG A 196 3.01 -0.16 15.84
N THR A 197 2.21 -0.60 16.82
CA THR A 197 1.90 -2.01 17.09
C THR A 197 0.52 -2.33 16.55
N GLY A 198 0.40 -3.39 15.75
CA GLY A 198 -0.87 -3.78 15.13
C GLY A 198 -0.66 -4.80 14.02
N TYR A 199 -1.65 -4.90 13.16
CA TYR A 199 -1.62 -5.79 12.00
C TYR A 199 -0.96 -5.10 10.81
N TRP A 200 -0.10 -5.85 10.13
CA TRP A 200 0.68 -5.45 8.96
C TRP A 200 0.50 -6.45 7.86
N LEU A 201 0.51 -6.00 6.60
CA LEU A 201 0.71 -6.89 5.47
C LEU A 201 2.20 -7.17 5.30
N ARG A 202 2.54 -8.44 5.08
CA ARG A 202 3.90 -8.90 4.85
C ARG A 202 3.95 -9.79 3.61
N TRP A 203 5.14 -9.86 3.05
CA TRP A 203 5.46 -10.76 1.94
C TRP A 203 6.28 -11.95 2.42
N TRP A 204 6.06 -13.09 1.79
CA TRP A 204 6.90 -14.29 1.93
C TRP A 204 7.28 -14.77 0.53
N ASP A 205 8.47 -15.37 0.39
CA ASP A 205 8.90 -16.00 -0.85
C ASP A 205 8.18 -17.34 -1.10
N GLU A 206 8.51 -17.99 -2.23
CA GLU A 206 7.96 -19.31 -2.61
C GLU A 206 8.30 -20.44 -1.63
N ASN A 207 9.38 -20.26 -0.82
CA ASN A 207 9.79 -21.20 0.22
C ASN A 207 9.22 -20.82 1.59
N GLU A 208 8.25 -19.93 1.63
CA GLU A 208 7.60 -19.42 2.84
C GLU A 208 8.53 -18.65 3.80
N ASN A 209 9.69 -18.18 3.33
CA ASN A 209 10.54 -17.29 4.11
C ASN A 209 9.96 -15.88 4.12
N LEU A 210 9.85 -15.30 5.31
CA LEU A 210 9.40 -13.93 5.49
C LEU A 210 10.40 -12.96 4.85
N LEU A 211 9.90 -12.07 4.00
CA LEU A 211 10.70 -10.96 3.48
C LEU A 211 10.87 -9.91 4.58
N LEU A 212 12.11 -9.77 5.01
CA LEU A 212 12.46 -8.90 6.13
C LEU A 212 12.36 -7.42 5.75
N TRP A 213 12.02 -6.59 6.72
CA TRP A 213 12.25 -5.16 6.67
C TRP A 213 13.71 -4.83 6.96
N GLY A 214 14.14 -3.62 6.64
CA GLY A 214 15.53 -3.20 6.80
C GLY A 214 16.05 -3.34 8.22
N ILE A 215 15.24 -2.96 9.21
CA ILE A 215 15.61 -3.08 10.61
C ILE A 215 15.77 -4.55 11.06
N GLU A 216 14.90 -5.43 10.59
CA GLU A 216 14.98 -6.87 10.88
C GLU A 216 16.23 -7.50 10.23
N ARG A 217 16.54 -7.10 9.00
CA ARG A 217 17.74 -7.54 8.29
C ARG A 217 19.01 -7.06 8.97
N LEU A 218 19.03 -5.81 9.41
CA LEU A 218 20.16 -5.26 10.16
C LEU A 218 20.41 -6.02 11.45
N GLU A 219 19.35 -6.31 12.20
CA GLU A 219 19.44 -7.08 13.44
C GLU A 219 19.94 -8.52 13.18
N GLN A 220 19.46 -9.16 12.12
CA GLN A 220 19.91 -10.50 11.72
C GLN A 220 21.40 -10.50 11.38
N GLU A 221 21.89 -9.51 10.61
CA GLU A 221 23.30 -9.39 10.25
C GLU A 221 24.17 -9.07 11.47
N ARG A 222 23.69 -8.23 12.41
CA ARG A 222 24.37 -7.95 13.67
C ARG A 222 24.56 -9.23 14.49
N GLN A 223 23.50 -10.01 14.68
CA GLN A 223 23.57 -11.27 15.40
C GLN A 223 24.48 -12.29 14.71
N ARG A 224 24.52 -12.27 13.37
CA ARG A 224 25.44 -13.11 12.61
C ARG A 224 26.90 -12.69 12.83
N ALA A 225 27.18 -11.39 12.79
CA ALA A 225 28.50 -10.85 13.05
C ALA A 225 28.98 -11.19 14.47
N GLU A 226 28.15 -10.96 15.49
CA GLU A 226 28.47 -11.28 16.88
C GLU A 226 28.77 -12.78 17.08
N ARG A 227 28.03 -13.66 16.42
CA ARG A 227 28.31 -15.11 16.46
C ARG A 227 29.64 -15.47 15.82
N LEU A 228 29.96 -14.86 14.66
CA LEU A 228 31.23 -15.08 13.98
C LEU A 228 32.42 -14.57 14.79
N GLU A 229 32.30 -13.37 15.36
CA GLU A 229 33.32 -12.81 16.26
C GLU A 229 33.57 -13.71 17.48
N SER A 230 32.49 -14.16 18.11
CA SER A 230 32.59 -15.08 19.24
C SER A 230 33.28 -16.42 18.87
N TYR A 231 32.95 -16.92 17.67
CA TYR A 231 33.60 -18.13 17.16
C TYR A 231 35.11 -17.89 16.87
N LEU A 232 35.48 -16.80 16.22
CA LEU A 232 36.88 -16.47 15.94
C LEU A 232 37.69 -16.33 17.25
N ARG A 233 37.16 -15.57 18.20
CA ARG A 233 37.81 -15.44 19.53
C ARG A 233 37.98 -16.80 20.23
N SER A 234 37.01 -17.72 20.08
CA SER A 234 37.15 -19.08 20.62
C SER A 234 38.28 -19.92 19.97
N GLN A 235 38.64 -19.55 18.72
CA GLN A 235 39.76 -20.15 17.98
C GLN A 235 41.10 -19.41 18.21
N GLY A 236 41.12 -18.43 19.12
CA GLY A 236 42.31 -17.62 19.41
C GLY A 236 42.63 -16.56 18.33
N ILE A 237 41.69 -16.25 17.48
CA ILE A 237 41.79 -15.23 16.45
C ILE A 237 41.11 -13.96 16.93
N ASP A 238 41.81 -12.82 16.92
CA ASP A 238 41.19 -11.54 17.22
C ASP A 238 40.47 -11.01 15.95
N PRO A 239 39.14 -10.82 15.96
CA PRO A 239 38.40 -10.29 14.82
C PRO A 239 38.87 -8.90 14.39
N ASP A 240 39.35 -8.09 15.32
CA ASP A 240 39.79 -6.70 15.08
C ASP A 240 41.15 -6.63 14.38
N GLU A 241 41.91 -7.75 14.31
CA GLU A 241 43.17 -7.87 13.60
C GLU A 241 43.01 -8.45 12.16
N ILE A 242 41.77 -8.77 11.75
CA ILE A 242 41.50 -9.27 10.40
C ILE A 242 41.35 -8.05 9.48
N PRO A 243 42.15 -7.99 8.36
CA PRO A 243 42.15 -6.84 7.47
C PRO A 243 40.84 -6.70 6.62
#